data_c8a54fd29d9b696a4599998c750d02f9
#
_entry.id   c8a54fd29d9b696a4599998c750d02f9
#
_cell.length_a   1.000
_cell.length_b   1.000
_cell.length_c   1.000
_cell.angle_alpha   90.00
_cell.angle_beta   90.00
_cell.angle_gamma   90.00
#
_symmetry.space_group_name_H-M   'P 1'
#
loop_
_entity.id
_entity.type
_entity.pdbx_description
1 polymer ?
#
loop_
_entity_poly.entity_id
_entity_poly.type
_entity_poly.pdbx_seq_one_letter_code
_entity_poly.pdbx_strand_id
1 'polypeptide(L)'
;SWRRSSFALSNISVVLFSFPKISASIFESRSTILSKLSKGVKPKPRSATLTKIYNGDGKLIDECIVTYFKSPISYTGDDLIEISCHGNPVLVNNIIQTICSNGARLAEPGEFTKKAFINGKIDLLQAEAVGALIKSRSDAAAKINSQTLNGALSHSLNKIIHELINVASNIEHAIDIVE
;
A
#
# COMPACT_ATOMS: atom_id res chain seq x y z
N SER A 1 -0.50 -13.46 -18.46
CA SER A 1 -0.93 -12.85 -19.72
C SER A 1 -2.13 -11.94 -19.44
N TRP A 2 -1.85 -10.65 -19.29
CA TRP A 2 -2.85 -9.61 -19.22
C TRP A 2 -3.28 -9.30 -20.65
N ARG A 3 -4.47 -9.74 -21.05
CA ARG A 3 -5.06 -9.36 -22.33
C ARG A 3 -5.75 -8.00 -22.21
N ARG A 4 -5.40 -7.16 -23.15
CA ARG A 4 -5.83 -5.81 -23.50
C ARG A 4 -7.35 -5.65 -23.51
N SER A 5 -7.86 -4.66 -22.81
CA SER A 5 -9.06 -3.93 -23.20
C SER A 5 -8.65 -2.50 -23.53
N SER A 6 -8.98 -2.10 -24.73
CA SER A 6 -8.54 -0.88 -25.37
C SER A 6 -9.25 0.34 -24.78
N PHE A 7 -8.56 1.08 -23.93
CA PHE A 7 -8.80 2.51 -23.74
C PHE A 7 -7.46 3.21 -23.58
N ALA A 8 -7.34 4.42 -24.12
CA ALA A 8 -6.12 5.20 -24.29
C ALA A 8 -5.41 5.68 -22.99
N LEU A 9 -5.37 4.83 -21.96
CA LEU A 9 -4.56 4.97 -20.74
C LEU A 9 -3.44 3.92 -20.70
N SER A 10 -3.15 3.26 -21.80
CA SER A 10 -2.25 2.10 -21.89
C SER A 10 -0.75 2.41 -21.72
N ASN A 11 -0.37 3.63 -21.41
CA ASN A 11 1.02 4.06 -21.41
C ASN A 11 1.54 4.56 -20.05
N ILE A 12 0.85 4.26 -18.94
CA ILE A 12 1.33 4.64 -17.60
C ILE A 12 1.50 3.39 -16.75
N SER A 13 2.70 3.18 -16.22
CA SER A 13 2.98 2.19 -15.19
C SER A 13 3.16 2.89 -13.84
N VAL A 14 2.51 2.36 -12.81
CA VAL A 14 2.65 2.86 -11.43
C VAL A 14 3.64 1.95 -10.70
N VAL A 15 4.66 2.54 -10.15
CA VAL A 15 5.66 1.86 -9.33
C VAL A 15 5.48 2.33 -7.89
N LEU A 16 5.11 1.40 -7.01
CA LEU A 16 4.88 1.66 -5.59
C LEU A 16 6.12 1.30 -4.79
N PHE A 17 6.55 2.22 -3.93
CA PHE A 17 7.63 1.97 -2.99
C PHE A 17 7.14 2.21 -1.57
N SER A 18 7.22 1.16 -0.73
CA SER A 18 7.11 1.26 0.72
C SER A 18 8.49 0.99 1.31
N PHE A 19 8.87 1.85 2.25
CA PHE A 19 10.14 1.67 2.96
C PHE A 19 9.85 1.10 4.35
N PRO A 20 10.51 0.01 4.79
CA PRO A 20 10.37 -0.49 6.15
C PRO A 20 10.79 0.59 7.17
N LYS A 21 10.15 0.61 8.32
CA LYS A 21 10.63 1.36 9.49
C LYS A 21 11.97 0.76 9.92
N ILE A 22 13.07 1.27 9.39
CA ILE A 22 14.41 1.01 9.90
C ILE A 22 14.71 2.12 10.90
N SER A 23 15.39 1.78 12.01
CA SER A 23 15.64 2.62 13.18
C SER A 23 15.96 4.10 12.87
N ALA A 24 15.72 4.98 13.83
CA ALA A 24 15.76 6.44 13.72
C ALA A 24 16.98 7.06 13.02
N SER A 25 18.10 6.34 12.94
CA SER A 25 19.33 6.79 12.28
C SER A 25 19.29 6.82 10.73
N ILE A 26 18.26 6.21 10.12
CA ILE A 26 18.10 6.14 8.64
C ILE A 26 16.89 6.98 8.16
N PHE A 27 16.30 7.79 9.04
CA PHE A 27 15.18 8.67 8.71
C PHE A 27 15.51 9.72 7.63
N GLU A 28 16.79 10.07 7.47
CA GLU A 28 17.24 10.94 6.37
C GLU A 28 17.11 10.31 4.97
N SER A 29 17.02 8.98 4.87
CA SER A 29 17.13 8.30 3.58
C SER A 29 15.88 8.36 2.69
N ARG A 30 14.70 8.64 3.22
CA ARG A 30 13.41 8.52 2.48
C ARG A 30 13.12 9.70 1.56
N SER A 31 13.23 10.91 2.09
CA SER A 31 13.23 12.13 1.26
C SER A 31 14.51 12.23 0.44
N THR A 32 15.59 11.59 0.89
CA THR A 32 16.90 11.58 0.24
C THR A 32 16.90 10.76 -1.04
N ILE A 33 16.28 9.56 -1.08
CA ILE A 33 16.20 8.78 -2.32
C ILE A 33 15.43 9.56 -3.38
N LEU A 34 14.23 10.04 -3.07
CA LEU A 34 13.45 10.83 -4.01
C LEU A 34 14.18 12.13 -4.40
N SER A 35 14.78 12.81 -3.44
CA SER A 35 15.57 14.03 -3.68
C SER A 35 16.76 13.78 -4.60
N LYS A 36 17.47 12.65 -4.44
CA LYS A 36 18.55 12.24 -5.35
C LYS A 36 18.02 11.94 -6.75
N LEU A 37 16.92 11.19 -6.85
CA LEU A 37 16.30 10.81 -8.12
C LEU A 37 15.73 12.02 -8.87
N SER A 38 15.21 13.02 -8.17
CA SER A 38 14.52 14.19 -8.73
C SER A 38 15.31 15.50 -8.62
N LYS A 39 16.61 15.44 -8.33
CA LYS A 39 17.49 16.62 -8.14
C LYS A 39 16.92 17.65 -7.16
N GLY A 40 16.44 17.18 -6.00
CA GLY A 40 16.03 18.04 -4.89
C GLY A 40 14.54 18.37 -4.81
N VAL A 41 13.70 17.81 -5.69
CA VAL A 41 12.24 18.01 -5.60
C VAL A 41 11.69 17.34 -4.34
N LYS A 42 10.94 18.11 -3.56
CA LYS A 42 10.24 17.64 -2.35
C LYS A 42 8.73 17.78 -2.58
N PRO A 43 8.03 16.71 -2.98
CA PRO A 43 6.59 16.79 -3.21
C PRO A 43 5.87 17.03 -1.89
N LYS A 44 4.82 17.87 -1.95
CA LYS A 44 3.90 18.02 -0.82
C LYS A 44 3.15 16.71 -0.59
N PRO A 45 2.90 16.31 0.67
CA PRO A 45 2.14 15.11 0.95
C PRO A 45 0.77 15.13 0.24
N ARG A 46 0.40 14.00 -0.39
CA ARG A 46 -0.86 13.76 -1.09
C ARG A 46 -1.12 14.75 -2.26
N SER A 47 -0.05 15.24 -2.86
CA SER A 47 -0.10 16.09 -4.06
C SER A 47 0.66 15.42 -5.19
N ALA A 48 0.02 15.27 -6.33
CA ALA A 48 0.65 14.81 -7.55
C ALA A 48 1.62 15.88 -8.07
N THR A 49 2.89 15.52 -8.17
CA THR A 49 3.96 16.44 -8.58
C THR A 49 4.64 15.89 -9.82
N LEU A 50 4.56 16.65 -10.93
CA LEU A 50 5.31 16.30 -12.14
C LEU A 50 6.79 16.59 -11.90
N THR A 51 7.65 15.61 -12.13
CA THR A 51 9.09 15.74 -11.92
C THR A 51 9.89 14.82 -12.84
N LYS A 52 11.12 15.19 -13.09
CA LYS A 52 12.08 14.38 -13.87
C LYS A 52 12.82 13.43 -12.96
N ILE A 53 12.92 12.17 -13.37
CA ILE A 53 13.65 11.11 -12.66
C ILE A 53 14.96 10.82 -13.40
N TYR A 54 16.04 10.78 -12.65
CA TYR A 54 17.40 10.61 -13.17
C TYR A 54 18.03 9.33 -12.61
N ASN A 55 18.92 8.70 -13.38
CA ASN A 55 19.73 7.58 -12.91
C ASN A 55 20.94 8.06 -12.06
N GLY A 56 21.73 7.10 -11.55
CA GLY A 56 22.92 7.38 -10.74
C GLY A 56 23.97 8.25 -11.43
N ASP A 57 24.04 8.22 -12.77
CA ASP A 57 24.95 9.01 -13.59
C ASP A 57 24.40 10.41 -13.93
N GLY A 58 23.21 10.75 -13.39
CA GLY A 58 22.54 12.03 -13.65
C GLY A 58 21.86 12.13 -15.01
N LYS A 59 21.73 11.01 -15.76
CA LYS A 59 21.02 10.96 -17.04
C LYS A 59 19.53 10.85 -16.80
N LEU A 60 18.73 11.62 -17.53
CA LEU A 60 17.27 11.59 -17.47
C LEU A 60 16.75 10.20 -17.89
N ILE A 61 15.92 9.59 -17.04
CA ILE A 61 15.20 8.34 -17.34
C ILE A 61 13.83 8.68 -17.93
N ASP A 62 13.02 9.45 -17.19
CA ASP A 62 11.64 9.77 -17.56
C ASP A 62 11.13 11.00 -16.83
N GLU A 63 10.04 11.59 -17.34
CA GLU A 63 9.27 12.60 -16.63
C GLU A 63 8.01 11.94 -16.04
N CYS A 64 7.94 11.92 -14.70
CA CYS A 64 7.00 11.12 -13.93
C CYS A 64 6.12 11.98 -13.04
N ILE A 65 4.93 11.48 -12.72
CA ILE A 65 4.13 12.01 -11.61
C ILE A 65 4.53 11.29 -10.34
N VAL A 66 4.94 12.03 -9.33
CA VAL A 66 5.31 11.49 -8.03
C VAL A 66 4.32 11.98 -6.98
N THR A 67 3.81 11.04 -6.17
CA THR A 67 2.95 11.32 -5.02
C THR A 67 3.59 10.76 -3.76
N TYR A 68 3.75 11.62 -2.75
CA TYR A 68 4.25 11.22 -1.44
C TYR A 68 3.09 11.13 -0.43
N PHE A 69 3.01 10.02 0.28
CA PHE A 69 2.07 9.80 1.38
C PHE A 69 2.84 9.70 2.69
N LYS A 70 2.64 10.69 3.55
CA LYS A 70 3.30 10.73 4.86
C LYS A 70 2.59 9.82 5.85
N SER A 71 3.36 9.07 6.62
CA SER A 71 2.89 8.29 7.78
C SER A 71 2.12 9.19 8.77
N PRO A 72 1.03 8.71 9.39
CA PRO A 72 0.37 7.41 9.19
C PRO A 72 -0.67 7.39 8.07
N ILE A 73 -0.79 8.47 7.26
CA ILE A 73 -1.85 8.66 6.27
C ILE A 73 -1.40 8.13 4.90
N SER A 74 -1.13 6.82 4.85
CA SER A 74 -0.78 6.05 3.66
C SER A 74 -1.50 4.70 3.70
N TYR A 75 -1.43 3.93 2.61
CA TYR A 75 -1.99 2.58 2.56
C TYR A 75 -1.35 1.64 3.59
N THR A 76 -0.04 1.67 3.71
CA THR A 76 0.70 0.81 4.65
C THR A 76 0.78 1.37 6.07
N GLY A 77 0.39 2.63 6.30
CA GLY A 77 0.65 3.34 7.55
C GLY A 77 2.08 3.85 7.69
N ASP A 78 3.00 3.46 6.82
CA ASP A 78 4.36 4.00 6.69
C ASP A 78 4.43 5.09 5.64
N ASP A 79 5.56 5.79 5.54
CA ASP A 79 5.80 6.69 4.42
C ASP A 79 5.78 5.90 3.11
N LEU A 80 5.05 6.39 2.11
CA LEU A 80 4.86 5.75 0.83
C LEU A 80 5.12 6.75 -0.30
N ILE A 81 5.78 6.30 -1.36
CA ILE A 81 5.96 7.08 -2.58
C ILE A 81 5.41 6.28 -3.75
N GLU A 82 4.57 6.94 -4.54
CA GLU A 82 4.09 6.44 -5.82
C GLU A 82 4.78 7.19 -6.95
N ILE A 83 5.29 6.46 -7.93
CA ILE A 83 5.88 7.01 -9.15
C ILE A 83 5.09 6.47 -10.33
N SER A 84 4.38 7.34 -11.02
CA SER A 84 3.67 7.01 -12.25
C SER A 84 4.53 7.46 -13.43
N CYS A 85 5.06 6.51 -14.18
CA CYS A 85 5.92 6.71 -15.33
C CYS A 85 5.28 6.21 -16.62
N HIS A 86 5.88 6.51 -17.78
CA HIS A 86 5.44 5.95 -19.04
C HIS A 86 5.52 4.41 -19.03
N GLY A 87 4.53 3.74 -19.62
CA GLY A 87 4.33 2.28 -19.59
C GLY A 87 5.35 1.47 -20.42
N ASN A 88 6.58 1.93 -20.51
CA ASN A 88 7.67 1.23 -21.19
C ASN A 88 8.43 0.35 -20.17
N PRO A 89 8.52 -0.98 -20.37
CA PRO A 89 9.21 -1.88 -19.44
C PRO A 89 10.66 -1.51 -19.17
N VAL A 90 11.36 -0.94 -20.15
CA VAL A 90 12.77 -0.51 -20.02
C VAL A 90 12.85 0.67 -19.04
N LEU A 91 11.96 1.66 -19.16
CA LEU A 91 11.94 2.82 -18.26
C LEU A 91 11.58 2.38 -16.84
N VAL A 92 10.55 1.52 -16.67
CA VAL A 92 10.15 0.95 -15.38
C VAL A 92 11.32 0.24 -14.71
N ASN A 93 12.01 -0.65 -15.44
CA ASN A 93 13.18 -1.37 -14.91
C ASN A 93 14.32 -0.43 -14.53
N ASN A 94 14.61 0.59 -15.32
CA ASN A 94 15.64 1.58 -15.02
C ASN A 94 15.32 2.37 -13.74
N ILE A 95 14.05 2.76 -13.55
CA ILE A 95 13.59 3.44 -12.32
C ILE A 95 13.77 2.51 -11.12
N ILE A 96 13.30 1.26 -11.23
CA ILE A 96 13.41 0.25 -10.16
C ILE A 96 14.89 0.02 -9.79
N GLN A 97 15.75 -0.23 -10.76
CA GLN A 97 17.18 -0.44 -10.53
C GLN A 97 17.83 0.76 -9.85
N THR A 98 17.49 1.97 -10.31
CA THR A 98 18.03 3.19 -9.72
C THR A 98 17.59 3.36 -8.26
N ILE A 99 16.35 3.01 -7.92
CA ILE A 99 15.83 3.06 -6.55
C ILE A 99 16.51 1.99 -5.69
N CYS A 100 16.66 0.77 -6.21
CA CYS A 100 17.36 -0.32 -5.51
C CYS A 100 18.84 0.02 -5.24
N SER A 101 19.53 0.64 -6.18
CA SER A 101 20.91 1.11 -6.01
C SER A 101 21.07 2.20 -4.95
N ASN A 102 19.97 2.87 -4.58
CA ASN A 102 19.93 3.85 -3.50
C ASN A 102 19.42 3.26 -2.16
N GLY A 103 19.45 1.92 -1.99
CA GLY A 103 19.19 1.25 -0.72
C GLY A 103 17.77 0.73 -0.52
N ALA A 104 16.90 0.81 -1.54
CA ALA A 104 15.63 0.12 -1.53
C ALA A 104 15.81 -1.35 -1.97
N ARG A 105 14.76 -2.16 -1.76
CA ARG A 105 14.66 -3.51 -2.32
C ARG A 105 13.29 -3.72 -2.96
N LEU A 106 13.19 -4.70 -3.79
CA LEU A 106 11.89 -5.16 -4.30
C LEU A 106 11.04 -5.69 -3.15
N ALA A 107 9.76 -5.36 -3.17
CA ALA A 107 8.80 -5.91 -2.23
C ALA A 107 8.42 -7.33 -2.62
N GLU A 108 8.18 -8.17 -1.61
CA GLU A 108 7.59 -9.49 -1.80
C GLU A 108 6.10 -9.37 -2.17
N PRO A 109 5.54 -10.37 -2.87
CA PRO A 109 4.10 -10.41 -3.13
C PRO A 109 3.28 -10.27 -1.85
N GLY A 110 2.36 -9.31 -1.81
CA GLY A 110 1.50 -9.04 -0.65
C GLY A 110 2.16 -8.24 0.48
N GLU A 111 3.43 -7.84 0.37
CA GLU A 111 4.15 -7.13 1.44
C GLU A 111 3.47 -5.81 1.85
N PHE A 112 2.93 -5.05 0.91
CA PHE A 112 2.20 -3.81 1.22
C PHE A 112 0.96 -4.06 2.06
N THR A 113 0.16 -5.08 1.70
CA THR A 113 -1.04 -5.48 2.44
C THR A 113 -0.68 -6.04 3.82
N LYS A 114 0.37 -6.87 3.91
CA LYS A 114 0.90 -7.35 5.18
C LYS A 114 1.31 -6.20 6.10
N LYS A 115 1.98 -5.19 5.58
CA LYS A 115 2.33 -3.99 6.36
C LYS A 115 1.12 -3.19 6.80
N ALA A 116 0.13 -3.03 5.93
CA ALA A 116 -1.12 -2.36 6.28
C ALA A 116 -1.83 -3.08 7.44
N PHE A 117 -1.86 -4.41 7.44
CA PHE A 117 -2.39 -5.23 8.54
C PHE A 117 -1.57 -5.06 9.83
N ILE A 118 -0.25 -5.21 9.79
CA ILE A 118 0.62 -5.07 10.96
C ILE A 118 0.52 -3.67 11.59
N ASN A 119 0.36 -2.63 10.77
CA ASN A 119 0.20 -1.26 11.22
C ASN A 119 -1.25 -0.90 11.60
N GLY A 120 -2.18 -1.86 11.65
CA GLY A 120 -3.58 -1.67 12.05
C GLY A 120 -4.40 -0.80 11.09
N LYS A 121 -3.99 -0.70 9.82
CA LYS A 121 -4.72 0.05 8.79
C LYS A 121 -5.92 -0.74 8.24
N ILE A 122 -5.78 -2.04 8.20
CA ILE A 122 -6.80 -3.01 7.81
C ILE A 122 -6.75 -4.20 8.75
N ASP A 123 -7.87 -4.91 8.90
CA ASP A 123 -7.93 -6.17 9.63
C ASP A 123 -7.55 -7.37 8.73
N LEU A 124 -7.50 -8.57 9.33
CA LEU A 124 -7.12 -9.80 8.62
C LEU A 124 -8.08 -10.13 7.47
N LEU A 125 -9.39 -9.98 7.69
CA LEU A 125 -10.41 -10.27 6.68
C LEU A 125 -10.29 -9.31 5.49
N GLN A 126 -10.03 -8.04 5.77
CA GLN A 126 -9.76 -7.04 4.74
C GLN A 126 -8.46 -7.35 3.98
N ALA A 127 -7.41 -7.79 4.67
CA ALA A 127 -6.15 -8.17 4.04
C ALA A 127 -6.31 -9.38 3.09
N GLU A 128 -7.08 -10.39 3.50
CA GLU A 128 -7.41 -11.55 2.66
C GLU A 128 -8.29 -11.14 1.47
N ALA A 129 -9.25 -10.23 1.69
CA ALA A 129 -10.13 -9.72 0.66
C ALA A 129 -9.38 -8.99 -0.46
N VAL A 130 -8.25 -8.31 -0.19
CA VAL A 130 -7.39 -7.71 -1.23
C VAL A 130 -6.93 -8.78 -2.22
N GLY A 131 -6.38 -9.89 -1.72
CA GLY A 131 -5.93 -10.99 -2.56
C GLY A 131 -7.05 -11.67 -3.34
N ALA A 132 -8.21 -11.88 -2.70
CA ALA A 132 -9.38 -12.46 -3.31
C ALA A 132 -9.99 -11.55 -4.39
N LEU A 133 -10.02 -10.23 -4.15
CA LEU A 133 -10.51 -9.24 -5.12
C LEU A 133 -9.67 -9.24 -6.40
N ILE A 134 -8.32 -9.23 -6.26
CA ILE A 134 -7.40 -9.28 -7.41
C ILE A 134 -7.59 -10.56 -8.24
N LYS A 135 -7.93 -11.68 -7.59
CA LYS A 135 -8.13 -12.99 -8.23
C LYS A 135 -9.57 -13.19 -8.74
N SER A 136 -10.48 -12.29 -8.45
CA SER A 136 -11.90 -12.40 -8.85
C SER A 136 -12.03 -12.47 -10.37
N ARG A 137 -12.84 -13.43 -10.83
CA ARG A 137 -13.10 -13.68 -12.27
C ARG A 137 -14.55 -13.41 -12.65
N SER A 138 -15.40 -12.98 -11.71
CA SER A 138 -16.79 -12.62 -11.95
C SER A 138 -17.14 -11.35 -11.17
N ASP A 139 -18.12 -10.61 -11.69
CA ASP A 139 -18.62 -9.39 -11.04
C ASP A 139 -19.19 -9.68 -9.65
N ALA A 140 -19.88 -10.82 -9.48
CA ALA A 140 -20.41 -11.24 -8.20
C ALA A 140 -19.30 -11.45 -7.16
N ALA A 141 -18.21 -12.16 -7.52
CA ALA A 141 -17.06 -12.38 -6.65
C ALA A 141 -16.35 -11.06 -6.33
N ALA A 142 -16.16 -10.19 -7.32
CA ALA A 142 -15.55 -8.88 -7.13
C ALA A 142 -16.38 -8.00 -6.17
N LYS A 143 -17.71 -8.02 -6.30
CA LYS A 143 -18.61 -7.28 -5.42
C LYS A 143 -18.52 -7.77 -3.97
N ILE A 144 -18.56 -9.08 -3.72
CA ILE A 144 -18.45 -9.66 -2.38
C ILE A 144 -17.12 -9.31 -1.75
N ASN A 145 -16.01 -9.52 -2.46
CA ASN A 145 -14.67 -9.21 -1.96
C ASN A 145 -14.47 -7.71 -1.71
N SER A 146 -15.07 -6.85 -2.52
CA SER A 146 -15.07 -5.40 -2.29
C SER A 146 -15.84 -5.01 -1.02
N GLN A 147 -16.98 -5.65 -0.76
CA GLN A 147 -17.73 -5.43 0.48
C GLN A 147 -16.94 -5.89 1.71
N THR A 148 -16.27 -7.03 1.64
CA THR A 148 -15.40 -7.53 2.72
C THR A 148 -14.21 -6.57 2.94
N LEU A 149 -13.58 -6.09 1.87
CA LEU A 149 -12.51 -5.10 1.94
C LEU A 149 -12.97 -3.80 2.60
N ASN A 150 -14.21 -3.39 2.39
CA ASN A 150 -14.80 -2.22 3.05
C ASN A 150 -15.26 -2.49 4.51
N GLY A 151 -14.94 -3.66 5.07
CA GLY A 151 -15.18 -3.99 6.48
C GLY A 151 -16.58 -4.51 6.80
N ALA A 152 -17.43 -4.79 5.82
CA ALA A 152 -18.79 -5.24 6.07
C ALA A 152 -18.85 -6.55 6.88
N LEU A 153 -17.97 -7.52 6.56
CA LEU A 153 -17.89 -8.78 7.28
C LEU A 153 -17.34 -8.59 8.70
N SER A 154 -16.28 -7.80 8.85
CA SER A 154 -15.66 -7.49 10.14
C SER A 154 -16.67 -6.81 11.08
N HIS A 155 -17.46 -5.87 10.57
CA HIS A 155 -18.50 -5.22 11.35
C HIS A 155 -19.55 -6.22 11.85
N SER A 156 -20.02 -7.12 11.00
CA SER A 156 -21.01 -8.13 11.36
C SER A 156 -20.49 -9.12 12.41
N LEU A 157 -19.24 -9.58 12.26
CA LEU A 157 -18.60 -10.48 13.21
C LEU A 157 -18.35 -9.80 14.56
N ASN A 158 -17.90 -8.56 14.58
CA ASN A 158 -17.68 -7.81 15.82
C ASN A 158 -18.98 -7.64 16.61
N LYS A 159 -20.11 -7.44 15.93
CA LYS A 159 -21.43 -7.39 16.61
C LYS A 159 -21.74 -8.70 17.33
N ILE A 160 -21.54 -9.85 16.68
CA ILE A 160 -21.76 -11.18 17.28
C ILE A 160 -20.80 -11.41 18.46
N ILE A 161 -19.53 -11.03 18.30
CA ILE A 161 -18.52 -11.15 19.37
C ILE A 161 -18.94 -10.34 20.59
N HIS A 162 -19.41 -9.10 20.42
CA HIS A 162 -19.90 -8.28 21.54
C HIS A 162 -21.11 -8.91 22.23
N GLU A 163 -22.04 -9.46 21.47
CA GLU A 163 -23.21 -10.18 22.06
C GLU A 163 -22.75 -11.39 22.86
N LEU A 164 -21.81 -12.19 22.37
CA LEU A 164 -21.23 -13.34 23.09
C LEU A 164 -20.48 -12.93 24.35
N ILE A 165 -19.70 -11.86 24.32
CA ILE A 165 -19.00 -11.33 25.49
C ILE A 165 -19.99 -10.88 26.55
N ASN A 166 -21.07 -10.21 26.17
CA ASN A 166 -22.12 -9.81 27.10
C ASN A 166 -22.78 -11.01 27.77
N VAL A 167 -23.08 -12.07 27.02
CA VAL A 167 -23.65 -13.32 27.59
C VAL A 167 -22.66 -13.96 28.56
N ALA A 168 -21.35 -14.07 28.17
CA ALA A 168 -20.35 -14.64 29.06
C ALA A 168 -20.19 -13.85 30.35
N SER A 169 -20.14 -12.52 30.29
CA SER A 169 -20.06 -11.65 31.48
C SER A 169 -21.29 -11.79 32.39
N ASN A 170 -22.48 -11.92 31.81
CA ASN A 170 -23.69 -12.15 32.62
C ASN A 170 -23.69 -13.53 33.36
N ILE A 171 -23.12 -14.56 32.69
CA ILE A 171 -22.98 -15.89 33.31
C ILE A 171 -21.95 -15.84 34.44
N GLU A 172 -20.79 -15.20 34.22
CA GLU A 172 -19.75 -15.02 35.27
C GLU A 172 -20.34 -14.29 36.48
N HIS A 173 -21.06 -13.18 36.26
CA HIS A 173 -21.67 -12.44 37.32
C HIS A 173 -22.74 -13.25 38.08
N ALA A 174 -23.52 -14.10 37.39
CA ALA A 174 -24.48 -14.96 38.01
C ALA A 174 -23.85 -16.06 38.89
N ILE A 175 -22.68 -16.56 38.50
CA ILE A 175 -21.90 -17.55 39.26
C ILE A 175 -21.33 -16.92 40.54
N ASP A 176 -20.76 -15.72 40.45
CA ASP A 176 -20.14 -15.01 41.57
C ASP A 176 -21.18 -14.60 42.66
N ILE A 177 -22.45 -14.50 42.32
CA ILE A 177 -23.52 -14.19 43.29
C ILE A 177 -23.95 -15.44 44.09
N VAL A 178 -23.62 -16.65 43.62
CA VAL A 178 -24.03 -17.93 44.25
C VAL A 178 -23.00 -18.43 45.26
N GLU A 179 -21.83 -17.81 45.39
CA GLU A 179 -20.87 -18.02 46.48
C GLU A 179 -21.13 -17.03 47.62
#